data_c66fd03c9a0e1bf504deef74dd1156e4
#
_entry.id   c66fd03c9a0e1bf504deef74dd1156e4
#
_cell.length_a   1.000
_cell.length_b   1.000
_cell.length_c   1.000
_cell.angle_alpha   90.00
_cell.angle_beta   90.00
_cell.angle_gamma   90.00
#
_symmetry.space_group_name_H-M   'P 1'
#
loop_
_entity.id
_entity.type
_entity.pdbx_description
1 polymer ?
#
loop_
_entity_poly.entity_id
_entity_poly.type
_entity_poly.pdbx_seq_one_letter_code
_entity_poly.pdbx_strand_id
1 'polypeptide(L)'
;MSLSIGIVGLPNVGKSTLFNALTNNDILAANYPFATIEPNTGIVPVPDDRLQILADLYHAQKIIPATVTFVDIAGLVAGASKGEGLGNKFLHNIRECDAIVHVVRAFENSKILRHDEAPIDPKKDIDIINTELILADLQTLEKRLPQLQKEAKANPKARQKVEYLQSLIDNLQKGVPISALSDVDFEAISDLHLLTAKPVIYAFNVDEEGLNNSDLQSQLTELVSPAKTVFVCAKLEEELKGLSENDAKELLESYGVKETGLAKLIHAAYDTLGLQSYLTAGEKEVRAWTIHKGWTAPQAAGIIHSDFERGFIAAQIVDFNDLVAAGSEVKARENGKIRTEGKTYVMQPNDVVEFRFNV
;
A
#
# COMPACT_ATOMS: atom_id res chain seq x y z
N MET A 1 0.35 10.00 -11.67
CA MET A 1 -0.78 9.10 -11.32
C MET A 1 -0.63 8.74 -9.86
N SER A 2 -1.71 8.73 -9.09
CA SER A 2 -1.67 8.25 -7.71
C SER A 2 -1.53 6.74 -7.73
N LEU A 3 -0.56 6.19 -6.98
CA LEU A 3 -0.39 4.76 -6.81
C LEU A 3 -1.61 4.17 -6.10
N SER A 4 -2.03 2.98 -6.52
CA SER A 4 -3.23 2.32 -6.00
C SER A 4 -2.98 0.86 -5.60
N ILE A 5 -3.74 0.40 -4.63
CA ILE A 5 -3.71 -0.98 -4.13
C ILE A 5 -5.05 -1.64 -4.36
N GLY A 6 -5.04 -2.76 -5.06
CA GLY A 6 -6.23 -3.58 -5.27
C GLY A 6 -6.50 -4.51 -4.09
N ILE A 7 -7.70 -4.46 -3.53
CA ILE A 7 -8.12 -5.42 -2.50
C ILE A 7 -8.78 -6.60 -3.19
N VAL A 8 -8.21 -7.78 -3.02
CA VAL A 8 -8.70 -9.04 -3.58
C VAL A 8 -9.02 -10.05 -2.48
N GLY A 9 -9.83 -11.03 -2.78
CA GLY A 9 -10.17 -12.11 -1.86
C GLY A 9 -11.34 -12.93 -2.39
N LEU A 10 -11.50 -14.14 -1.88
CA LEU A 10 -12.62 -15.00 -2.19
C LEU A 10 -13.93 -14.41 -1.61
N PRO A 11 -15.10 -14.88 -2.06
CA PRO A 11 -16.36 -14.45 -1.47
C PRO A 11 -16.44 -14.74 0.03
N ASN A 12 -17.06 -13.84 0.79
CA ASN A 12 -17.35 -13.99 2.22
C ASN A 12 -16.11 -14.06 3.15
N VAL A 13 -14.95 -13.56 2.71
CA VAL A 13 -13.74 -13.43 3.55
C VAL A 13 -13.71 -12.15 4.40
N GLY A 14 -14.69 -11.26 4.24
CA GLY A 14 -14.74 -9.95 4.90
C GLY A 14 -14.17 -8.79 4.08
N LYS A 15 -13.91 -9.00 2.78
CA LYS A 15 -13.31 -7.99 1.88
C LYS A 15 -14.10 -6.68 1.85
N SER A 16 -15.42 -6.74 1.60
CA SER A 16 -16.26 -5.54 1.52
C SER A 16 -16.42 -4.85 2.88
N THR A 17 -16.45 -5.61 3.98
CA THR A 17 -16.46 -5.05 5.34
C THR A 17 -15.17 -4.27 5.59
N LEU A 18 -14.03 -4.84 5.22
CA LEU A 18 -12.71 -4.20 5.34
C LEU A 18 -12.62 -2.94 4.47
N PHE A 19 -13.05 -3.02 3.21
CA PHE A 19 -13.04 -1.87 2.30
C PHE A 19 -13.93 -0.73 2.82
N ASN A 20 -15.13 -1.05 3.27
CA ASN A 20 -16.03 -0.06 3.86
C ASN A 20 -15.48 0.54 5.17
N ALA A 21 -14.78 -0.27 5.97
CA ALA A 21 -14.11 0.24 7.16
C ALA A 21 -12.96 1.20 6.82
N LEU A 22 -12.18 0.91 5.77
CA LEU A 22 -11.11 1.79 5.27
C LEU A 22 -11.64 3.11 4.72
N THR A 23 -12.76 3.11 4.01
CA THR A 23 -13.20 4.23 3.16
C THR A 23 -14.26 5.14 3.79
N ASN A 24 -14.90 4.72 4.88
CA ASN A 24 -15.97 5.49 5.56
C ASN A 24 -15.46 6.59 6.51
N ASN A 25 -14.31 7.19 6.23
CA ASN A 25 -13.81 8.32 7.01
C ASN A 25 -14.33 9.65 6.43
N ASP A 26 -15.28 10.30 7.13
CA ASP A 26 -15.84 11.63 6.79
C ASP A 26 -14.78 12.76 6.68
N ILE A 27 -13.58 12.54 7.18
CA ILE A 27 -12.44 13.48 7.15
C ILE A 27 -11.99 13.78 5.72
N LEU A 28 -12.17 12.86 4.78
CA LEU A 28 -11.73 13.01 3.38
C LEU A 28 -12.57 14.03 2.60
N ALA A 29 -13.88 14.03 2.80
CA ALA A 29 -14.77 14.92 2.08
C ALA A 29 -14.50 16.41 2.36
N ALA A 30 -14.07 16.73 3.58
CA ALA A 30 -13.76 18.11 3.99
C ALA A 30 -12.41 18.60 3.45
N ASN A 31 -11.42 17.71 3.28
CA ASN A 31 -10.05 18.06 2.94
C ASN A 31 -9.69 17.93 1.45
N TYR A 32 -10.47 17.16 0.68
CA TYR A 32 -10.24 16.88 -0.74
C TYR A 32 -11.50 17.09 -1.59
N PRO A 33 -11.98 18.34 -1.76
CA PRO A 33 -13.26 18.66 -2.42
C PRO A 33 -13.29 18.31 -3.91
N PHE A 34 -12.16 17.95 -4.53
CA PHE A 34 -12.04 17.59 -5.95
C PHE A 34 -11.72 16.10 -6.19
N ALA A 35 -11.77 15.27 -5.17
CA ALA A 35 -11.59 13.83 -5.34
C ALA A 35 -12.81 13.27 -6.10
N THR A 36 -12.65 12.97 -7.37
CA THR A 36 -13.63 12.20 -8.14
C THR A 36 -13.65 10.80 -7.57
N ILE A 37 -14.70 10.42 -6.85
CA ILE A 37 -14.86 9.08 -6.30
C ILE A 37 -15.31 8.19 -7.45
N GLU A 38 -14.39 7.43 -8.03
CA GLU A 38 -14.75 6.36 -8.94
C GLU A 38 -15.43 5.23 -8.14
N PRO A 39 -16.43 4.55 -8.72
CA PRO A 39 -17.05 3.40 -8.05
C PRO A 39 -15.99 2.38 -7.64
N ASN A 40 -16.05 1.93 -6.40
CA ASN A 40 -15.12 0.97 -5.79
C ASN A 40 -13.67 1.49 -5.54
N THR A 41 -13.47 2.80 -5.56
CA THR A 41 -12.17 3.42 -5.21
C THR A 41 -12.32 4.27 -3.95
N GLY A 42 -11.41 4.09 -3.00
CA GLY A 42 -11.38 4.84 -1.76
C GLY A 42 -10.00 5.48 -1.54
N ILE A 43 -9.98 6.79 -1.28
CA ILE A 43 -8.79 7.51 -0.85
C ILE A 43 -8.77 7.47 0.68
N VAL A 44 -7.71 6.96 1.28
CA VAL A 44 -7.62 6.71 2.71
C VAL A 44 -6.46 7.52 3.29
N PRO A 45 -6.68 8.30 4.37
CA PRO A 45 -5.61 9.01 5.04
C PRO A 45 -4.65 8.03 5.72
N VAL A 46 -3.36 8.33 5.63
CA VAL A 46 -2.32 7.60 6.37
C VAL A 46 -2.27 8.15 7.80
N PRO A 47 -2.52 7.34 8.82
CA PRO A 47 -2.40 7.77 10.21
C PRO A 47 -0.99 8.27 10.51
N ASP A 48 -0.87 9.47 11.10
CA ASP A 48 0.42 10.09 11.43
C ASP A 48 0.26 11.07 12.59
N ASP A 49 0.58 10.62 13.80
CA ASP A 49 0.44 11.39 15.04
C ASP A 49 1.32 12.66 15.04
N ARG A 50 2.37 12.71 14.23
CA ARG A 50 3.26 13.87 14.10
C ARG A 50 2.52 15.10 13.62
N LEU A 51 1.48 14.90 12.80
CA LEU A 51 0.69 16.02 12.26
C LEU A 51 -0.04 16.79 13.35
N GLN A 52 -0.64 16.10 14.31
CA GLN A 52 -1.33 16.76 15.44
C GLN A 52 -0.33 17.49 16.32
N ILE A 53 0.81 16.87 16.64
CA ILE A 53 1.87 17.47 17.44
C ILE A 53 2.40 18.76 16.78
N LEU A 54 2.62 18.74 15.46
CA LEU A 54 3.03 19.93 14.72
C LEU A 54 1.91 20.98 14.65
N ALA A 55 0.66 20.57 14.50
CA ALA A 55 -0.48 21.48 14.48
C ALA A 55 -0.62 22.24 15.80
N ASP A 56 -0.43 21.56 16.92
CA ASP A 56 -0.43 22.19 18.25
C ASP A 56 0.75 23.14 18.40
N LEU A 57 1.96 22.77 17.94
CA LEU A 57 3.18 23.55 18.02
C LEU A 57 3.10 24.86 17.20
N TYR A 58 2.49 24.81 16.00
CA TYR A 58 2.36 25.95 15.09
C TYR A 58 1.00 26.65 15.20
N HIS A 59 0.09 26.18 16.06
CA HIS A 59 -1.31 26.63 16.13
C HIS A 59 -2.00 26.61 14.77
N ALA A 60 -1.79 25.52 14.03
CA ALA A 60 -2.24 25.39 12.67
C ALA A 60 -3.77 25.30 12.54
N GLN A 61 -4.31 25.95 11.53
CA GLN A 61 -5.75 25.96 11.27
C GLN A 61 -6.25 24.68 10.59
N LYS A 62 -5.35 23.94 9.92
CA LYS A 62 -5.69 22.77 9.13
C LYS A 62 -4.61 21.70 9.17
N ILE A 63 -5.04 20.44 9.25
CA ILE A 63 -4.18 19.25 9.15
C ILE A 63 -4.52 18.50 7.87
N ILE A 64 -3.52 18.19 7.04
CA ILE A 64 -3.68 17.45 5.80
C ILE A 64 -2.75 16.23 5.81
N PRO A 65 -3.29 15.02 6.05
CA PRO A 65 -2.49 13.79 6.03
C PRO A 65 -2.07 13.40 4.61
N ALA A 66 -1.07 12.55 4.50
CA ALA A 66 -0.80 11.79 3.29
C ALA A 66 -1.95 10.80 3.03
N THR A 67 -2.09 10.35 1.78
CA THR A 67 -3.16 9.44 1.42
C THR A 67 -2.65 8.27 0.59
N VAL A 68 -3.37 7.15 0.65
CA VAL A 68 -3.20 6.00 -0.23
C VAL A 68 -4.54 5.63 -0.85
N THR A 69 -4.52 5.18 -2.09
CA THR A 69 -5.73 4.79 -2.82
C THR A 69 -5.93 3.28 -2.75
N PHE A 70 -7.10 2.85 -2.27
CA PHE A 70 -7.53 1.47 -2.31
C PHE A 70 -8.62 1.28 -3.36
N VAL A 71 -8.60 0.13 -4.05
CA VAL A 71 -9.58 -0.25 -5.07
C VAL A 71 -10.22 -1.56 -4.65
N ASP A 72 -11.55 -1.57 -4.45
CA ASP A 72 -12.28 -2.81 -4.20
C ASP A 72 -12.45 -3.58 -5.51
N ILE A 73 -11.74 -4.69 -5.63
CA ILE A 73 -11.82 -5.55 -6.80
C ILE A 73 -12.84 -6.65 -6.50
N ALA A 74 -13.90 -6.71 -7.33
CA ALA A 74 -14.96 -7.71 -7.17
C ALA A 74 -14.38 -9.13 -7.03
N GLY A 75 -14.94 -9.91 -6.11
CA GLY A 75 -14.38 -11.21 -5.72
C GLY A 75 -14.19 -12.18 -6.90
N LEU A 76 -13.10 -12.92 -6.83
CA LEU A 76 -12.77 -13.97 -7.78
C LEU A 76 -13.70 -15.18 -7.58
N VAL A 77 -14.17 -15.75 -8.70
CA VAL A 77 -14.71 -17.11 -8.75
C VAL A 77 -13.68 -17.98 -9.45
N ALA A 78 -13.44 -19.18 -8.97
CA ALA A 78 -12.53 -20.14 -9.61
C ALA A 78 -12.85 -20.31 -11.10
N GLY A 79 -11.83 -20.27 -11.97
CA GLY A 79 -11.99 -20.34 -13.43
C GLY A 79 -11.97 -18.97 -14.14
N ALA A 80 -11.65 -17.88 -13.44
CA ALA A 80 -11.60 -16.54 -14.00
C ALA A 80 -10.62 -16.38 -15.17
N SER A 81 -9.52 -17.12 -15.16
CA SER A 81 -8.49 -17.12 -16.22
C SER A 81 -8.95 -17.81 -17.51
N LYS A 82 -10.00 -18.65 -17.47
CA LYS A 82 -10.53 -19.36 -18.64
C LYS A 82 -11.44 -18.53 -19.55
N GLY A 83 -11.65 -17.25 -19.21
CA GLY A 83 -11.95 -16.26 -20.24
C GLY A 83 -13.39 -15.93 -20.51
N GLU A 84 -14.35 -16.13 -19.63
CA GLU A 84 -15.71 -15.61 -19.85
C GLU A 84 -16.13 -14.59 -18.77
N GLY A 85 -16.35 -13.33 -19.19
CA GLY A 85 -17.10 -12.33 -18.45
C GLY A 85 -16.36 -11.71 -17.25
N LEU A 86 -16.82 -11.99 -16.02
CA LEU A 86 -16.39 -11.35 -14.77
C LEU A 86 -14.91 -11.59 -14.42
N GLY A 87 -14.33 -12.75 -14.80
CA GLY A 87 -12.95 -13.07 -14.52
C GLY A 87 -11.95 -12.16 -15.26
N ASN A 88 -12.20 -11.86 -16.52
CA ASN A 88 -11.35 -10.95 -17.28
C ASN A 88 -11.38 -9.54 -16.70
N LYS A 89 -12.54 -9.07 -16.21
CA LYS A 89 -12.67 -7.77 -15.55
C LYS A 89 -11.89 -7.72 -14.23
N PHE A 90 -11.93 -8.81 -13.46
CA PHE A 90 -11.14 -8.95 -12.23
C PHE A 90 -9.64 -8.83 -12.51
N LEU A 91 -9.12 -9.61 -13.46
CA LEU A 91 -7.71 -9.58 -13.84
C LEU A 91 -7.28 -8.21 -14.42
N HIS A 92 -8.16 -7.56 -15.17
CA HIS A 92 -7.93 -6.21 -15.70
C HIS A 92 -7.80 -5.19 -14.56
N ASN A 93 -8.71 -5.18 -13.61
CA ASN A 93 -8.65 -4.27 -12.47
C ASN A 93 -7.38 -4.46 -11.63
N ILE A 94 -6.92 -5.71 -11.44
CA ILE A 94 -5.64 -5.96 -10.78
C ILE A 94 -4.47 -5.38 -11.59
N ARG A 95 -4.50 -5.48 -12.93
CA ARG A 95 -3.42 -4.92 -13.77
C ARG A 95 -3.23 -3.42 -13.57
N GLU A 96 -4.31 -2.68 -13.34
CA GLU A 96 -4.28 -1.24 -13.14
C GLU A 96 -3.76 -0.82 -11.75
N CYS A 97 -3.73 -1.73 -10.77
CA CYS A 97 -3.19 -1.45 -9.44
C CYS A 97 -1.68 -1.67 -9.39
N ASP A 98 -1.00 -0.98 -8.48
CA ASP A 98 0.45 -1.07 -8.28
C ASP A 98 0.85 -2.16 -7.27
N ALA A 99 -0.05 -2.52 -6.35
CA ALA A 99 0.12 -3.58 -5.37
C ALA A 99 -1.22 -4.26 -5.06
N ILE A 100 -1.19 -5.35 -4.32
CA ILE A 100 -2.35 -6.16 -3.97
C ILE A 100 -2.42 -6.32 -2.45
N VAL A 101 -3.62 -6.12 -1.88
CA VAL A 101 -3.99 -6.63 -0.55
C VAL A 101 -4.85 -7.86 -0.76
N HIS A 102 -4.34 -9.00 -0.38
CA HIS A 102 -5.07 -10.27 -0.43
C HIS A 102 -5.72 -10.54 0.93
N VAL A 103 -7.04 -10.37 1.00
CA VAL A 103 -7.82 -10.64 2.20
C VAL A 103 -8.11 -12.12 2.30
N VAL A 104 -7.65 -12.74 3.39
CA VAL A 104 -7.79 -14.18 3.65
C VAL A 104 -8.55 -14.40 4.96
N ARG A 105 -9.56 -15.25 4.91
CA ARG A 105 -10.32 -15.60 6.12
C ARG A 105 -9.54 -16.60 6.98
N ALA A 106 -9.33 -16.23 8.25
CA ALA A 106 -8.64 -17.05 9.24
C ALA A 106 -9.43 -17.10 10.56
N PHE A 107 -10.76 -17.04 10.52
CA PHE A 107 -11.67 -17.16 11.66
C PHE A 107 -12.82 -18.12 11.34
N GLU A 108 -13.33 -18.83 12.36
CA GLU A 108 -14.48 -19.69 12.22
C GLU A 108 -15.77 -18.94 12.58
N ASN A 109 -16.79 -19.05 11.74
CA ASN A 109 -18.11 -18.54 12.02
C ASN A 109 -19.15 -19.36 11.23
N SER A 110 -19.93 -20.17 11.94
CA SER A 110 -20.96 -21.05 11.36
C SER A 110 -22.11 -20.30 10.66
N LYS A 111 -22.29 -19.00 10.93
CA LYS A 111 -23.30 -18.16 10.30
C LYS A 111 -22.86 -17.58 8.95
N ILE A 112 -21.57 -17.63 8.65
CA ILE A 112 -21.02 -17.10 7.40
C ILE A 112 -20.66 -18.29 6.51
N LEU A 113 -21.48 -18.52 5.48
CA LEU A 113 -21.26 -19.59 4.53
C LEU A 113 -19.96 -19.38 3.76
N ARG A 114 -19.18 -20.44 3.62
CA ARG A 114 -18.04 -20.49 2.71
C ARG A 114 -18.54 -20.72 1.27
N HIS A 115 -17.75 -20.30 0.30
CA HIS A 115 -18.08 -20.49 -1.12
C HIS A 115 -18.13 -21.95 -1.56
N ASP A 116 -17.45 -22.87 -0.84
CA ASP A 116 -17.30 -24.29 -1.16
C ASP A 116 -17.77 -25.24 -0.04
N GLU A 117 -18.45 -24.72 0.98
CA GLU A 117 -18.94 -25.48 2.16
C GLU A 117 -17.86 -26.29 2.91
N ALA A 118 -16.58 -26.09 2.57
CA ALA A 118 -15.45 -26.79 3.18
C ALA A 118 -15.00 -26.10 4.49
N PRO A 119 -14.23 -26.76 5.37
CA PRO A 119 -13.57 -26.13 6.50
C PRO A 119 -12.69 -24.94 6.08
N ILE A 120 -12.45 -24.02 7.00
CA ILE A 120 -11.58 -22.86 6.74
C ILE A 120 -10.15 -23.37 6.52
N ASP A 121 -9.59 -22.98 5.38
CA ASP A 121 -8.23 -23.34 4.99
C ASP A 121 -7.60 -22.13 4.28
N PRO A 122 -6.87 -21.28 5.04
CA PRO A 122 -6.20 -20.10 4.50
C PRO A 122 -5.24 -20.43 3.36
N LYS A 123 -4.54 -21.57 3.42
CA LYS A 123 -3.62 -21.99 2.37
C LYS A 123 -4.36 -22.25 1.06
N LYS A 124 -5.44 -23.02 1.12
CA LYS A 124 -6.27 -23.32 -0.06
C LYS A 124 -6.85 -22.05 -0.68
N ASP A 125 -7.31 -21.12 0.16
CA ASP A 125 -7.88 -19.85 -0.30
C ASP A 125 -6.83 -18.99 -1.03
N ILE A 126 -5.60 -18.95 -0.51
CA ILE A 126 -4.46 -18.28 -1.14
C ILE A 126 -4.09 -18.96 -2.46
N ASP A 127 -3.99 -20.28 -2.47
CA ASP A 127 -3.61 -21.06 -3.66
C ASP A 127 -4.61 -20.88 -4.82
N ILE A 128 -5.90 -20.72 -4.53
CA ILE A 128 -6.93 -20.45 -5.56
C ILE A 128 -6.64 -19.13 -6.28
N ILE A 129 -6.43 -18.03 -5.55
CA ILE A 129 -6.16 -16.71 -6.17
C ILE A 129 -4.80 -16.73 -6.87
N ASN A 130 -3.76 -17.26 -6.25
CA ASN A 130 -2.44 -17.33 -6.86
C ASN A 130 -2.46 -18.13 -8.16
N THR A 131 -3.19 -19.23 -8.21
CA THR A 131 -3.33 -20.05 -9.42
C THR A 131 -3.95 -19.25 -10.57
N GLU A 132 -5.01 -18.48 -10.32
CA GLU A 132 -5.64 -17.66 -11.36
C GLU A 132 -4.71 -16.54 -11.88
N LEU A 133 -3.95 -15.89 -10.98
CA LEU A 133 -2.95 -14.89 -11.38
C LEU A 133 -1.81 -15.52 -12.20
N ILE A 134 -1.31 -16.68 -11.78
CA ILE A 134 -0.28 -17.43 -12.48
C ILE A 134 -0.74 -17.83 -13.89
N LEU A 135 -1.95 -18.37 -14.02
CA LEU A 135 -2.50 -18.76 -15.31
C LEU A 135 -2.66 -17.56 -16.27
N ALA A 136 -3.06 -16.39 -15.74
CA ALA A 136 -3.15 -15.17 -16.53
C ALA A 136 -1.77 -14.68 -17.01
N ASP A 137 -0.76 -14.80 -16.18
CA ASP A 137 0.62 -14.42 -16.54
C ASP A 137 1.23 -15.40 -17.53
N LEU A 138 1.01 -16.70 -17.37
CA LEU A 138 1.41 -17.71 -18.35
C LEU A 138 0.84 -17.39 -19.72
N GLN A 139 -0.46 -17.08 -19.82
CA GLN A 139 -1.08 -16.69 -21.10
C GLN A 139 -0.43 -15.45 -21.71
N THR A 140 -0.06 -14.46 -20.89
CA THR A 140 0.62 -13.23 -21.34
C THR A 140 2.01 -13.55 -21.89
N LEU A 141 2.78 -14.34 -21.14
CA LEU A 141 4.15 -14.73 -21.52
C LEU A 141 4.17 -15.64 -22.76
N GLU A 142 3.27 -16.62 -22.84
CA GLU A 142 3.14 -17.53 -24.00
C GLU A 142 2.79 -16.80 -25.28
N LYS A 143 2.01 -15.72 -25.22
CA LYS A 143 1.73 -14.87 -26.39
C LYS A 143 2.94 -14.01 -26.79
N ARG A 144 3.74 -13.53 -25.83
CA ARG A 144 4.87 -12.66 -26.08
C ARG A 144 6.12 -13.38 -26.53
N LEU A 145 6.35 -14.58 -26.01
CA LEU A 145 7.57 -15.37 -26.24
C LEU A 145 7.86 -15.65 -27.73
N PRO A 146 6.92 -16.10 -28.58
CA PRO A 146 7.18 -16.37 -30.00
C PRO A 146 7.63 -15.14 -30.79
N GLN A 147 7.12 -13.98 -30.44
CA GLN A 147 7.54 -12.72 -31.08
C GLN A 147 8.98 -12.39 -30.70
N LEU A 148 9.33 -12.44 -29.42
CA LEU A 148 10.69 -12.22 -28.94
C LEU A 148 11.69 -13.23 -29.49
N GLN A 149 11.29 -14.49 -29.65
CA GLN A 149 12.12 -15.52 -30.28
C GLN A 149 12.46 -15.18 -31.74
N LYS A 150 11.54 -14.57 -32.49
CA LYS A 150 11.82 -14.08 -33.85
C LYS A 150 12.82 -12.91 -33.82
N GLU A 151 12.65 -11.97 -32.92
CA GLU A 151 13.57 -10.83 -32.73
C GLU A 151 14.96 -11.30 -32.30
N ALA A 152 15.05 -12.34 -31.47
CA ALA A 152 16.30 -12.90 -30.94
C ALA A 152 17.19 -13.54 -32.02
N LYS A 153 16.65 -13.88 -33.20
CA LYS A 153 17.44 -14.39 -34.32
C LYS A 153 18.44 -13.36 -34.84
N ALA A 154 18.11 -12.08 -34.75
CA ALA A 154 18.93 -10.97 -35.24
C ALA A 154 19.57 -10.11 -34.12
N ASN A 155 19.06 -10.24 -32.87
CA ASN A 155 19.48 -9.37 -31.77
C ASN A 155 19.90 -10.19 -30.53
N PRO A 156 21.20 -10.15 -30.13
CA PRO A 156 21.70 -10.86 -28.94
C PRO A 156 21.02 -10.44 -27.63
N LYS A 157 20.66 -9.14 -27.46
CA LYS A 157 19.93 -8.67 -26.27
C LYS A 157 18.54 -9.30 -26.16
N ALA A 158 17.83 -9.46 -27.27
CA ALA A 158 16.54 -10.13 -27.30
C ALA A 158 16.67 -11.62 -26.92
N ARG A 159 17.82 -12.26 -27.19
CA ARG A 159 18.08 -13.65 -26.77
C ARG A 159 18.13 -13.79 -25.25
N GLN A 160 18.83 -12.90 -24.56
CA GLN A 160 18.87 -12.89 -23.09
C GLN A 160 17.47 -12.69 -22.49
N LYS A 161 16.66 -11.77 -23.09
CA LYS A 161 15.28 -11.57 -22.64
C LYS A 161 14.43 -12.82 -22.84
N VAL A 162 14.61 -13.58 -23.94
CA VAL A 162 13.91 -14.86 -24.18
C VAL A 162 14.24 -15.89 -23.10
N GLU A 163 15.55 -16.07 -22.80
CA GLU A 163 15.99 -17.01 -21.75
C GLU A 163 15.43 -16.62 -20.38
N TYR A 164 15.44 -15.32 -20.06
CA TYR A 164 14.86 -14.82 -18.82
C TYR A 164 13.35 -15.08 -18.74
N LEU A 165 12.56 -14.74 -19.77
CA LEU A 165 11.12 -15.01 -19.78
C LEU A 165 10.80 -16.50 -19.72
N GLN A 166 11.62 -17.36 -20.34
CA GLN A 166 11.46 -18.80 -20.21
C GLN A 166 11.66 -19.26 -18.77
N SER A 167 12.64 -18.72 -18.05
CA SER A 167 12.85 -19.03 -16.63
C SER A 167 11.68 -18.60 -15.75
N LEU A 168 11.02 -17.49 -16.06
CA LEU A 168 9.81 -17.06 -15.37
C LEU A 168 8.64 -18.02 -15.65
N ILE A 169 8.45 -18.44 -16.89
CA ILE A 169 7.44 -19.44 -17.26
C ILE A 169 7.66 -20.74 -16.48
N ASP A 170 8.90 -21.23 -16.41
CA ASP A 170 9.22 -22.46 -15.70
C ASP A 170 8.92 -22.39 -14.20
N ASN A 171 9.10 -21.22 -13.58
CA ASN A 171 8.72 -21.00 -12.18
C ASN A 171 7.20 -20.92 -12.00
N LEU A 172 6.52 -20.16 -12.86
CA LEU A 172 5.06 -20.07 -12.82
C LEU A 172 4.38 -21.44 -13.04
N GLN A 173 4.90 -22.28 -13.94
CA GLN A 173 4.42 -23.66 -14.14
C GLN A 173 4.59 -24.55 -12.90
N LYS A 174 5.55 -24.25 -12.04
CA LYS A 174 5.73 -24.92 -10.74
C LYS A 174 4.84 -24.32 -9.64
N GLY A 175 4.00 -23.34 -9.96
CA GLY A 175 3.11 -22.68 -9.01
C GLY A 175 3.80 -21.58 -8.18
N VAL A 176 5.00 -21.12 -8.57
CA VAL A 176 5.74 -20.07 -7.85
C VAL A 176 5.43 -18.70 -8.48
N PRO A 177 4.77 -17.77 -7.78
CA PRO A 177 4.52 -16.42 -8.27
C PRO A 177 5.84 -15.64 -8.40
N ILE A 178 5.90 -14.70 -9.35
CA ILE A 178 7.12 -13.91 -9.61
C ILE A 178 7.55 -13.11 -8.38
N SER A 179 6.60 -12.57 -7.61
CA SER A 179 6.86 -11.83 -6.37
C SER A 179 7.56 -12.63 -5.27
N ALA A 180 7.57 -13.96 -5.37
CA ALA A 180 8.28 -14.85 -4.43
C ALA A 180 9.72 -15.18 -4.87
N LEU A 181 10.15 -14.72 -6.05
CA LEU A 181 11.52 -14.94 -6.56
C LEU A 181 12.46 -13.85 -6.03
N SER A 182 13.71 -14.22 -5.71
CA SER A 182 14.71 -13.30 -5.15
C SER A 182 15.34 -12.35 -6.17
N ASP A 183 15.49 -12.79 -7.43
CA ASP A 183 16.28 -12.12 -8.45
C ASP A 183 15.43 -11.73 -9.66
N VAL A 184 14.45 -10.84 -9.42
CA VAL A 184 13.53 -10.37 -10.47
C VAL A 184 14.06 -9.08 -11.09
N ASP A 185 14.30 -9.11 -12.42
CA ASP A 185 14.54 -7.90 -13.21
C ASP A 185 13.19 -7.26 -13.59
N PHE A 186 12.70 -6.39 -12.72
CA PHE A 186 11.42 -5.68 -12.93
C PHE A 186 11.44 -4.75 -14.14
N GLU A 187 12.61 -4.22 -14.52
CA GLU A 187 12.74 -3.38 -15.71
C GLU A 187 12.50 -4.19 -16.97
N ALA A 188 13.07 -5.39 -17.05
CA ALA A 188 12.93 -6.29 -18.19
C ALA A 188 11.49 -6.76 -18.44
N ILE A 189 10.62 -6.77 -17.43
CA ILE A 189 9.22 -7.24 -17.52
C ILE A 189 8.17 -6.12 -17.34
N SER A 190 8.59 -4.89 -17.19
CA SER A 190 7.70 -3.75 -16.92
C SER A 190 6.62 -3.55 -17.99
N ASP A 191 6.95 -3.81 -19.26
CA ASP A 191 6.04 -3.74 -20.41
C ASP A 191 4.99 -4.86 -20.46
N LEU A 192 5.12 -5.90 -19.64
CA LEU A 192 4.24 -7.07 -19.64
C LEU A 192 3.10 -6.97 -18.63
N HIS A 193 3.20 -6.06 -17.67
CA HIS A 193 2.20 -5.86 -16.61
C HIS A 193 1.76 -7.16 -15.93
N LEU A 194 2.76 -8.01 -15.55
CA LEU A 194 2.51 -9.30 -14.94
C LEU A 194 1.88 -9.15 -13.56
N LEU A 195 0.83 -9.92 -13.32
CA LEU A 195 0.02 -9.83 -12.10
C LEU A 195 0.77 -10.38 -10.89
N THR A 196 1.46 -11.51 -11.07
CA THR A 196 2.23 -12.16 -9.99
C THR A 196 3.53 -11.44 -9.66
N ALA A 197 3.95 -10.45 -10.46
CA ALA A 197 5.10 -9.60 -10.19
C ALA A 197 4.76 -8.43 -9.23
N LYS A 198 3.48 -8.15 -9.02
CA LYS A 198 3.04 -7.09 -8.10
C LYS A 198 3.32 -7.48 -6.66
N PRO A 199 3.75 -6.52 -5.81
CA PRO A 199 3.89 -6.76 -4.38
C PRO A 199 2.53 -7.11 -3.75
N VAL A 200 2.53 -8.09 -2.84
CA VAL A 200 1.33 -8.57 -2.15
C VAL A 200 1.47 -8.38 -0.65
N ILE A 201 0.40 -7.88 -0.03
CA ILE A 201 0.20 -7.88 1.41
C ILE A 201 -0.93 -8.85 1.72
N TYR A 202 -0.69 -9.82 2.59
CA TYR A 202 -1.73 -10.73 3.06
C TYR A 202 -2.40 -10.14 4.31
N ALA A 203 -3.67 -9.77 4.17
CA ALA A 203 -4.51 -9.31 5.27
C ALA A 203 -5.33 -10.48 5.79
N PHE A 204 -4.87 -11.11 6.87
CA PHE A 204 -5.60 -12.20 7.52
C PHE A 204 -6.72 -11.62 8.38
N ASN A 205 -7.97 -11.86 7.98
CA ASN A 205 -9.13 -11.51 8.77
C ASN A 205 -9.33 -12.61 9.83
N VAL A 206 -9.05 -12.25 11.08
CA VAL A 206 -9.15 -13.10 12.28
C VAL A 206 -10.31 -12.66 13.17
N ASP A 207 -10.70 -13.47 14.13
CA ASP A 207 -11.55 -13.07 15.25
C ASP A 207 -10.75 -12.35 16.35
N GLU A 208 -11.44 -11.96 17.42
CA GLU A 208 -10.84 -11.23 18.53
C GLU A 208 -9.74 -12.05 19.23
N GLU A 209 -9.91 -13.38 19.34
CA GLU A 209 -8.90 -14.28 19.92
C GLU A 209 -7.65 -14.37 19.04
N GLY A 210 -7.84 -14.42 17.73
CA GLY A 210 -6.78 -14.46 16.72
C GLY A 210 -5.89 -13.23 16.72
N LEU A 211 -6.39 -12.06 17.15
CA LEU A 211 -5.58 -10.84 17.28
C LEU A 211 -4.45 -10.97 18.31
N ASN A 212 -4.60 -11.84 19.30
CA ASN A 212 -3.62 -12.07 20.37
C ASN A 212 -2.99 -13.47 20.32
N ASN A 213 -3.35 -14.28 19.32
CA ASN A 213 -2.80 -15.64 19.18
C ASN A 213 -1.50 -15.61 18.36
N SER A 214 -0.37 -15.50 19.07
CA SER A 214 0.96 -15.42 18.45
C SER A 214 1.32 -16.68 17.64
N ASP A 215 0.85 -17.86 18.06
CA ASP A 215 1.14 -19.12 17.37
C ASP A 215 0.41 -19.18 16.02
N LEU A 216 -0.87 -18.82 16.00
CA LEU A 216 -1.64 -18.70 14.77
C LEU A 216 -1.02 -17.66 13.82
N GLN A 217 -0.67 -16.49 14.35
CA GLN A 217 -0.06 -15.42 13.55
C GLN A 217 1.29 -15.85 12.96
N SER A 218 2.10 -16.56 13.72
CA SER A 218 3.38 -17.09 13.25
C SER A 218 3.19 -18.12 12.13
N GLN A 219 2.26 -19.06 12.27
CA GLN A 219 1.94 -20.07 11.25
C GLN A 219 1.44 -19.40 9.95
N LEU A 220 0.52 -18.42 10.06
CA LEU A 220 -0.01 -17.70 8.90
C LEU A 220 1.06 -16.83 8.22
N THR A 221 1.97 -16.25 8.99
CA THR A 221 3.10 -15.48 8.46
C THR A 221 4.08 -16.37 7.69
N GLU A 222 4.40 -17.53 8.25
CA GLU A 222 5.29 -18.51 7.59
C GLU A 222 4.70 -19.02 6.27
N LEU A 223 3.38 -19.23 6.23
CA LEU A 223 2.66 -19.69 5.06
C LEU A 223 2.88 -18.82 3.81
N VAL A 224 3.05 -17.51 4.00
CA VAL A 224 3.14 -16.52 2.89
C VAL A 224 4.50 -15.83 2.81
N SER A 225 5.47 -16.26 3.63
CA SER A 225 6.82 -15.69 3.62
C SER A 225 7.44 -15.76 2.20
N PRO A 226 8.13 -14.70 1.71
CA PRO A 226 8.57 -13.49 2.40
C PRO A 226 7.58 -12.30 2.31
N ALA A 227 6.34 -12.51 1.89
CA ALA A 227 5.36 -11.43 1.74
C ALA A 227 4.98 -10.82 3.11
N LYS A 228 4.56 -9.55 3.09
CA LYS A 228 4.07 -8.86 4.29
C LYS A 228 2.73 -9.41 4.74
N THR A 229 2.55 -9.49 6.06
CA THR A 229 1.31 -9.93 6.70
C THR A 229 0.75 -8.85 7.61
N VAL A 230 -0.58 -8.73 7.64
CA VAL A 230 -1.32 -7.90 8.57
C VAL A 230 -2.50 -8.70 9.11
N PHE A 231 -2.73 -8.64 10.41
CA PHE A 231 -3.88 -9.28 11.07
C PHE A 231 -4.93 -8.22 11.37
N VAL A 232 -6.17 -8.45 10.90
CA VAL A 232 -7.28 -7.52 11.01
C VAL A 232 -8.47 -8.27 11.57
N CYS A 233 -9.19 -7.70 12.53
CA CYS A 233 -10.50 -8.20 12.92
C CYS A 233 -11.56 -7.24 12.35
N ALA A 234 -12.14 -7.60 11.21
CA ALA A 234 -13.11 -6.74 10.52
C ALA A 234 -14.33 -6.38 11.41
N LYS A 235 -14.68 -7.24 12.36
CA LYS A 235 -15.75 -6.99 13.34
C LYS A 235 -15.34 -5.89 14.32
N LEU A 236 -14.14 -5.95 14.89
CA LEU A 236 -13.61 -4.92 15.78
C LEU A 236 -13.50 -3.56 15.07
N GLU A 237 -13.03 -3.56 13.82
CA GLU A 237 -12.94 -2.34 13.01
C GLU A 237 -14.31 -1.70 12.75
N GLU A 238 -15.34 -2.52 12.64
CA GLU A 238 -16.73 -2.03 12.51
C GLU A 238 -17.27 -1.46 13.83
N GLU A 239 -16.95 -2.07 14.97
CA GLU A 239 -17.33 -1.60 16.31
C GLU A 239 -16.64 -0.28 16.69
N LEU A 240 -15.44 -0.04 16.20
CA LEU A 240 -14.70 1.22 16.41
C LEU A 240 -15.30 2.42 15.68
N LYS A 241 -16.15 2.17 14.66
CA LYS A 241 -16.74 3.26 13.88
C LYS A 241 -17.67 4.13 14.75
N GLY A 242 -17.45 5.44 14.65
CA GLY A 242 -18.29 6.42 15.35
C GLY A 242 -18.00 6.58 16.84
N LEU A 243 -17.01 5.85 17.39
CA LEU A 243 -16.53 6.07 18.74
C LEU A 243 -15.68 7.33 18.81
N SER A 244 -15.66 7.97 19.98
CA SER A 244 -14.67 9.00 20.28
C SER A 244 -13.27 8.39 20.34
N GLU A 245 -12.20 9.20 20.18
CA GLU A 245 -10.82 8.72 20.29
C GLU A 245 -10.54 8.01 21.62
N ASN A 246 -11.10 8.51 22.71
CA ASN A 246 -10.94 7.90 24.03
C ASN A 246 -11.66 6.57 24.13
N ASP A 247 -12.93 6.48 23.67
CA ASP A 247 -13.71 5.24 23.70
C ASP A 247 -13.07 4.19 22.79
N ALA A 248 -12.59 4.59 21.61
CA ALA A 248 -11.87 3.71 20.69
C ALA A 248 -10.58 3.15 21.31
N LYS A 249 -9.83 4.00 22.03
CA LYS A 249 -8.62 3.58 22.74
C LYS A 249 -8.94 2.60 23.86
N GLU A 250 -9.97 2.88 24.69
CA GLU A 250 -10.40 1.97 25.74
C GLU A 250 -10.85 0.61 25.17
N LEU A 251 -11.56 0.61 24.04
CA LEU A 251 -11.97 -0.60 23.37
C LEU A 251 -10.75 -1.41 22.88
N LEU A 252 -9.80 -0.78 22.20
CA LEU A 252 -8.56 -1.44 21.75
C LEU A 252 -7.76 -2.02 22.92
N GLU A 253 -7.62 -1.28 24.01
CA GLU A 253 -6.93 -1.74 25.21
C GLU A 253 -7.64 -2.96 25.83
N SER A 254 -8.98 -3.01 25.81
CA SER A 254 -9.78 -4.15 26.29
C SER A 254 -9.51 -5.43 25.49
N TYR A 255 -9.18 -5.29 24.20
CA TYR A 255 -8.76 -6.41 23.33
C TYR A 255 -7.23 -6.66 23.36
N GLY A 256 -6.48 -5.92 24.18
CA GLY A 256 -5.02 -6.07 24.28
C GLY A 256 -4.23 -5.59 23.06
N VAL A 257 -4.82 -4.79 22.19
CA VAL A 257 -4.18 -4.23 20.99
C VAL A 257 -3.93 -2.73 21.16
N LYS A 258 -2.81 -2.24 20.61
CA LYS A 258 -2.42 -0.82 20.71
C LYS A 258 -2.84 0.00 19.50
N GLU A 259 -3.04 -0.65 18.37
CA GLU A 259 -3.31 -0.02 17.07
C GLU A 259 -4.28 -0.89 16.29
N THR A 260 -5.16 -0.26 15.52
CA THR A 260 -6.13 -0.97 14.69
C THR A 260 -5.45 -1.79 13.60
N GLY A 261 -6.07 -2.87 13.17
CA GLY A 261 -5.60 -3.65 12.03
C GLY A 261 -5.62 -2.83 10.73
N LEU A 262 -6.60 -1.92 10.60
CA LEU A 262 -6.68 -0.99 9.47
C LEU A 262 -5.50 -0.03 9.42
N ALA A 263 -5.10 0.58 10.54
CA ALA A 263 -3.95 1.47 10.59
C ALA A 263 -2.67 0.73 10.16
N LYS A 264 -2.46 -0.48 10.69
CA LYS A 264 -1.34 -1.35 10.27
C LYS A 264 -1.39 -1.67 8.77
N LEU A 265 -2.59 -1.95 8.23
CA LEU A 265 -2.76 -2.22 6.80
C LEU A 265 -2.44 -1.00 5.94
N ILE A 266 -2.88 0.19 6.34
CA ILE A 266 -2.59 1.44 5.62
C ILE A 266 -1.08 1.71 5.61
N HIS A 267 -0.39 1.55 6.75
CA HIS A 267 1.06 1.70 6.82
C HIS A 267 1.80 0.66 5.99
N ALA A 268 1.38 -0.61 6.06
CA ALA A 268 1.96 -1.67 5.24
C ALA A 268 1.77 -1.41 3.74
N ALA A 269 0.61 -0.90 3.35
CA ALA A 269 0.28 -0.52 1.99
C ALA A 269 1.18 0.61 1.48
N TYR A 270 1.30 1.67 2.27
CA TYR A 270 2.12 2.83 1.97
C TYR A 270 3.60 2.47 1.80
N ASP A 271 4.12 1.65 2.71
CA ASP A 271 5.49 1.15 2.66
C ASP A 271 5.73 0.19 1.48
N THR A 272 4.77 -0.68 1.17
CA THR A 272 4.85 -1.64 0.05
C THR A 272 4.89 -0.95 -1.31
N LEU A 273 4.21 0.19 -1.46
CA LEU A 273 4.29 1.05 -2.63
C LEU A 273 5.61 1.85 -2.71
N GLY A 274 6.54 1.65 -1.78
CA GLY A 274 7.80 2.39 -1.74
C GLY A 274 7.61 3.88 -1.44
N LEU A 275 6.53 4.24 -0.75
CA LEU A 275 6.20 5.60 -0.39
C LEU A 275 6.77 6.00 0.97
N GLN A 276 7.00 7.29 1.13
CA GLN A 276 7.27 7.96 2.41
C GLN A 276 6.67 9.36 2.39
N SER A 277 6.54 9.98 3.56
CA SER A 277 6.11 11.37 3.68
C SER A 277 7.22 12.23 4.24
N TYR A 278 7.31 13.47 3.78
CA TYR A 278 7.94 14.55 4.49
C TYR A 278 6.86 15.54 4.96
N LEU A 279 7.18 16.42 5.88
CA LEU A 279 6.22 17.30 6.54
C LEU A 279 6.51 18.76 6.20
N THR A 280 5.46 19.56 6.08
CA THR A 280 5.52 21.02 6.10
C THR A 280 4.63 21.53 7.23
N ALA A 281 5.08 22.54 7.97
CA ALA A 281 4.36 23.07 9.10
C ALA A 281 4.32 24.60 9.08
N GLY A 282 3.15 25.17 9.39
CA GLY A 282 2.91 26.60 9.49
C GLY A 282 1.54 26.89 10.09
N GLU A 283 1.25 28.15 10.40
CA GLU A 283 -0.02 28.60 10.99
C GLU A 283 -1.24 28.29 10.13
N LYS A 284 -1.10 28.27 8.81
CA LYS A 284 -2.23 27.99 7.89
C LYS A 284 -2.54 26.50 7.83
N GLU A 285 -1.50 25.70 7.68
CA GLU A 285 -1.64 24.23 7.57
C GLU A 285 -0.39 23.51 8.01
N VAL A 286 -0.60 22.29 8.52
CA VAL A 286 0.40 21.24 8.65
C VAL A 286 0.03 20.15 7.68
N ARG A 287 1.02 19.66 6.90
CA ARG A 287 0.74 18.69 5.84
C ARG A 287 1.84 17.66 5.71
N ALA A 288 1.43 16.41 5.49
CA ALA A 288 2.28 15.32 5.03
C ALA A 288 2.20 15.20 3.50
N TRP A 289 3.35 15.22 2.86
CA TRP A 289 3.49 15.13 1.41
C TRP A 289 4.03 13.76 1.01
N THR A 290 3.30 13.05 0.17
CA THR A 290 3.70 11.73 -0.32
C THR A 290 4.76 11.82 -1.40
N ILE A 291 5.87 11.12 -1.20
CA ILE A 291 6.96 10.96 -2.17
C ILE A 291 7.40 9.49 -2.23
N HIS A 292 8.15 9.13 -3.26
CA HIS A 292 8.85 7.85 -3.27
C HIS A 292 10.08 7.88 -2.38
N LYS A 293 10.38 6.76 -1.73
CA LYS A 293 11.62 6.58 -0.98
C LYS A 293 12.82 6.82 -1.90
N GLY A 294 13.82 7.53 -1.39
CA GLY A 294 15.03 7.86 -2.16
C GLY A 294 14.92 9.12 -3.03
N TRP A 295 13.78 9.79 -3.06
CA TRP A 295 13.65 11.06 -3.79
C TRP A 295 14.49 12.17 -3.16
N THR A 296 15.06 13.01 -4.04
CA THR A 296 15.85 14.18 -3.64
C THR A 296 14.94 15.38 -3.32
N ALA A 297 15.49 16.37 -2.63
CA ALA A 297 14.77 17.57 -2.24
C ALA A 297 14.10 18.32 -3.42
N PRO A 298 14.71 18.49 -4.60
CA PRO A 298 14.03 19.08 -5.76
C PRO A 298 12.81 18.27 -6.21
N GLN A 299 12.93 16.93 -6.30
CA GLN A 299 11.82 16.06 -6.68
C GLN A 299 10.66 16.15 -5.67
N ALA A 300 10.99 16.19 -4.37
CA ALA A 300 10.02 16.38 -3.31
C ALA A 300 9.33 17.75 -3.39
N ALA A 301 10.07 18.81 -3.67
CA ALA A 301 9.53 20.16 -3.89
C ALA A 301 8.55 20.21 -5.08
N GLY A 302 8.81 19.42 -6.11
CA GLY A 302 7.98 19.27 -7.30
C GLY A 302 6.56 18.76 -7.02
N ILE A 303 6.35 18.00 -5.94
CA ILE A 303 5.03 17.54 -5.51
C ILE A 303 4.15 18.71 -5.02
N ILE A 304 4.76 19.75 -4.44
CA ILE A 304 4.02 20.95 -4.04
C ILE A 304 3.63 21.74 -5.28
N HIS A 305 4.60 22.02 -6.15
CA HIS A 305 4.39 22.69 -7.43
C HIS A 305 5.60 22.49 -8.36
N SER A 306 5.36 22.31 -9.66
CA SER A 306 6.43 22.12 -10.65
C SER A 306 7.47 23.24 -10.68
N ASP A 307 7.05 24.47 -10.34
CA ASP A 307 7.96 25.62 -10.24
C ASP A 307 8.95 25.49 -9.10
N PHE A 308 8.55 24.84 -7.99
CA PHE A 308 9.45 24.58 -6.87
C PHE A 308 10.59 23.63 -7.26
N GLU A 309 10.33 22.66 -8.10
CA GLU A 309 11.36 21.78 -8.64
C GLU A 309 12.28 22.52 -9.59
N ARG A 310 11.73 23.25 -10.57
CA ARG A 310 12.50 23.99 -11.58
C ARG A 310 13.35 25.09 -10.97
N GLY A 311 12.77 25.86 -10.05
CA GLY A 311 13.42 26.98 -9.38
C GLY A 311 14.10 26.63 -8.09
N PHE A 312 14.31 25.34 -7.76
CA PHE A 312 14.86 24.90 -6.47
C PHE A 312 16.22 25.52 -6.19
N ILE A 313 16.32 26.17 -5.02
CA ILE A 313 17.56 26.76 -4.49
C ILE A 313 18.11 25.89 -3.37
N ALA A 314 17.30 25.68 -2.33
CA ALA A 314 17.67 24.95 -1.12
C ALA A 314 16.44 24.47 -0.35
N ALA A 315 16.62 23.47 0.51
CA ALA A 315 15.65 23.06 1.50
C ALA A 315 16.16 23.41 2.91
N GLN A 316 15.39 24.14 3.69
CA GLN A 316 15.62 24.27 5.11
C GLN A 316 14.91 23.13 5.82
N ILE A 317 15.66 22.33 6.54
CA ILE A 317 15.18 21.07 7.12
C ILE A 317 15.49 21.03 8.59
N VAL A 318 14.50 20.63 9.38
CA VAL A 318 14.67 20.25 10.79
C VAL A 318 14.07 18.87 10.99
N ASP A 319 14.74 18.01 11.75
CA ASP A 319 14.16 16.73 12.16
C ASP A 319 12.96 16.97 13.09
N PHE A 320 11.88 16.23 12.89
CA PHE A 320 10.65 16.37 13.68
C PHE A 320 10.92 16.30 15.20
N ASN A 321 11.73 15.33 15.66
CA ASN A 321 12.00 15.17 17.08
C ASN A 321 12.82 16.35 17.64
N ASP A 322 13.79 16.86 16.86
CA ASP A 322 14.57 18.03 17.23
C ASP A 322 13.69 19.29 17.33
N LEU A 323 12.73 19.44 16.40
CA LEU A 323 11.79 20.56 16.41
C LEU A 323 10.86 20.51 17.62
N VAL A 324 10.30 19.35 17.92
CA VAL A 324 9.43 19.14 19.09
C VAL A 324 10.20 19.37 20.39
N ALA A 325 11.42 18.85 20.51
CA ALA A 325 12.27 19.05 21.67
C ALA A 325 12.65 20.53 21.88
N ALA A 326 12.84 21.29 20.81
CA ALA A 326 13.11 22.73 20.88
C ALA A 326 11.86 23.54 21.26
N GLY A 327 10.66 23.04 20.97
CA GLY A 327 9.37 23.68 21.26
C GLY A 327 9.02 24.85 20.34
N SER A 328 9.88 25.24 19.40
CA SER A 328 9.59 26.19 18.33
C SER A 328 10.68 26.18 17.26
N GLU A 329 10.35 26.65 16.05
CA GLU A 329 11.31 26.78 14.96
C GLU A 329 12.44 27.78 15.32
N VAL A 330 12.10 28.88 16.02
CA VAL A 330 13.10 29.88 16.45
C VAL A 330 14.15 29.23 17.35
N LYS A 331 13.71 28.50 18.37
CA LYS A 331 14.63 27.79 19.28
C LYS A 331 15.41 26.67 18.58
N ALA A 332 14.77 25.94 17.64
CA ALA A 332 15.46 24.94 16.84
C ALA A 332 16.59 25.58 16.01
N ARG A 333 16.36 26.79 15.47
CA ARG A 333 17.35 27.56 14.72
C ARG A 333 18.50 28.04 15.63
N GLU A 334 18.17 28.59 16.80
CA GLU A 334 19.16 29.02 17.82
C GLU A 334 20.03 27.86 18.30
N ASN A 335 19.44 26.65 18.39
CA ASN A 335 20.15 25.44 18.79
C ASN A 335 20.93 24.78 17.62
N GLY A 336 20.95 25.40 16.42
CA GLY A 336 21.66 24.88 15.25
C GLY A 336 21.06 23.61 14.68
N LYS A 337 19.76 23.33 14.91
CA LYS A 337 19.07 22.12 14.46
C LYS A 337 18.49 22.25 13.05
N ILE A 338 18.38 23.46 12.52
CA ILE A 338 17.92 23.72 11.16
C ILE A 338 19.12 23.64 10.21
N ARG A 339 19.04 22.73 9.24
CA ARG A 339 20.06 22.51 8.22
C ARG A 339 19.58 23.12 6.91
N THR A 340 20.55 23.58 6.10
CA THR A 340 20.29 23.99 4.71
C THR A 340 20.86 22.94 3.79
N GLU A 341 19.99 22.28 3.04
CA GLU A 341 20.34 21.16 2.18
C GLU A 341 20.19 21.53 0.69
N GLY A 342 21.05 20.95 -0.13
CA GLY A 342 21.09 21.21 -1.57
C GLY A 342 20.35 20.18 -2.41
N LYS A 343 20.56 20.24 -3.74
CA LYS A 343 19.84 19.43 -4.74
C LYS A 343 20.04 17.94 -4.62
N THR A 344 21.13 17.48 -4.01
CA THR A 344 21.45 16.04 -3.88
C THR A 344 20.94 15.42 -2.57
N TYR A 345 20.35 16.22 -1.70
CA TYR A 345 19.81 15.72 -0.43
C TYR A 345 18.67 14.75 -0.67
N VAL A 346 18.76 13.56 -0.11
CA VAL A 346 17.71 12.54 -0.15
C VAL A 346 16.80 12.73 1.06
N MET A 347 15.53 12.98 0.79
CA MET A 347 14.50 13.24 1.80
C MET A 347 14.35 12.10 2.80
N GLN A 348 14.19 12.45 4.08
CA GLN A 348 13.99 11.51 5.17
C GLN A 348 12.54 11.61 5.72
N PRO A 349 12.00 10.52 6.32
CA PRO A 349 10.61 10.51 6.83
C PRO A 349 10.31 11.56 7.89
N ASN A 350 11.31 11.94 8.70
CA ASN A 350 11.15 12.94 9.78
C ASN A 350 11.47 14.37 9.37
N ASP A 351 11.73 14.62 8.10
CA ASP A 351 12.04 15.97 7.64
C ASP A 351 10.80 16.87 7.72
N VAL A 352 10.92 17.96 8.49
CA VAL A 352 10.02 19.11 8.45
C VAL A 352 10.72 20.18 7.61
N VAL A 353 10.10 20.60 6.49
CA VAL A 353 10.82 21.26 5.39
C VAL A 353 10.18 22.58 5.00
N GLU A 354 11.03 23.59 4.75
CA GLU A 354 10.71 24.80 4.00
C GLU A 354 11.56 24.87 2.75
N PHE A 355 10.94 24.82 1.55
CA PHE A 355 11.67 24.94 0.29
C PHE A 355 11.88 26.39 -0.09
N ARG A 356 13.10 26.71 -0.52
CA ARG A 356 13.47 27.98 -1.14
C ARG A 356 13.64 27.80 -2.64
N PHE A 357 12.93 28.60 -3.39
CA PHE A 357 12.93 28.55 -4.85
C PHE A 357 12.86 29.95 -5.45
N ASN A 358 13.27 30.08 -6.71
CA ASN A 358 13.15 31.30 -7.49
C ASN A 358 12.70 30.91 -8.90
N VAL A 359 11.64 31.55 -9.40
CA VAL A 359 11.03 31.29 -10.71
C VAL A 359 11.08 32.56 -11.56
#